data_595454afc86fac8813f2da5dc48d6d90
#
_entry.id   595454afc86fac8813f2da5dc48d6d90
#
_cell.length_a   1.000
_cell.length_b   1.000
_cell.length_c   1.000
_cell.angle_alpha   90.00
_cell.angle_beta   90.00
_cell.angle_gamma   90.00
#
_symmetry.space_group_name_H-M   'P 1'
#
loop_
_entity.id
_entity.type
_entity.pdbx_description
1 polymer ?
#
loop_
_entity_poly.entity_id
_entity_poly.type
_entity_poly.pdbx_seq_one_letter_code
_entity_poly.pdbx_strand_id
1 'polypeptide(L)'
;ETRADVIMATGRSDYPNQVNNVLGFPFIFRGALDARATCINTQMLHAAVHALAELATEPVPKQVARAYDLEEIEFGREYLIPKPLDHRVIRRVATAVAAAAMESGVAGRGLDLAEYTRQLGERMGEQRDLMRHAVTRARSRNQRVIYPEGEEARTIIAAGCVVEERIARPILLGDPDVIREKAEELGTSLRSVEIIDPNNNPDLEAHVSELCEVRAHRELSRDGARAYLKDSMWLSSLLVRMGYADSMVAGVTRRAR
;
A
#
# COMPACT_ATOMS: atom_id res chain seq x y z
N GLU A 1 28.95 6.91 -15.96
CA GLU A 1 28.56 8.35 -15.82
C GLU A 1 29.46 9.18 -16.72
N THR A 2 28.90 9.81 -17.76
CA THR A 2 29.66 10.56 -18.77
C THR A 2 29.71 12.07 -18.52
N ARG A 3 28.86 12.59 -17.60
CA ARG A 3 28.77 14.04 -17.29
C ARG A 3 28.37 14.25 -15.83
N ALA A 4 29.06 15.15 -15.15
CA ALA A 4 28.77 15.50 -13.74
C ALA A 4 27.59 16.48 -13.56
N ASP A 5 27.18 17.17 -14.63
CA ASP A 5 26.12 18.18 -14.65
C ASP A 5 24.74 17.61 -15.03
N VAL A 6 24.63 16.31 -15.27
CA VAL A 6 23.38 15.64 -15.65
C VAL A 6 22.39 15.64 -14.48
N ILE A 7 21.14 15.98 -14.78
CA ILE A 7 19.99 15.74 -13.90
C ILE A 7 19.24 14.54 -14.47
N MET A 8 19.05 13.52 -13.63
CA MET A 8 18.38 12.29 -14.01
C MET A 8 16.96 12.25 -13.44
N ALA A 9 16.03 11.73 -14.25
CA ALA A 9 14.70 11.35 -13.83
C ALA A 9 14.39 9.95 -14.39
N THR A 10 13.83 9.07 -13.60
CA THR A 10 13.59 7.66 -13.96
C THR A 10 12.34 7.12 -13.26
N GLY A 11 11.76 6.04 -13.78
CA GLY A 11 10.66 5.35 -13.14
C GLY A 11 11.03 4.57 -11.86
N ARG A 12 12.32 4.41 -11.56
CA ARG A 12 12.78 3.67 -10.37
C ARG A 12 12.57 4.50 -9.10
N SER A 13 12.10 3.83 -8.05
CA SER A 13 11.83 4.47 -6.74
C SER A 13 13.08 4.70 -5.89
N ASP A 14 14.17 3.99 -6.20
CA ASP A 14 15.46 4.06 -5.52
C ASP A 14 16.39 5.17 -6.05
N TYR A 15 15.90 5.96 -7.02
CA TYR A 15 16.62 7.13 -7.56
C TYR A 15 15.84 8.42 -7.30
N PRO A 16 16.55 9.58 -7.23
CA PRO A 16 15.89 10.88 -7.18
C PRO A 16 15.06 11.13 -8.45
N ASN A 17 14.14 12.09 -8.36
CA ASN A 17 13.23 12.47 -9.46
C ASN A 17 12.47 11.29 -10.08
N GLN A 18 11.82 10.47 -9.24
CA GLN A 18 11.01 9.37 -9.72
C GLN A 18 9.86 9.86 -10.61
N VAL A 19 9.84 9.41 -11.86
CA VAL A 19 8.69 9.57 -12.77
C VAL A 19 7.69 8.46 -12.49
N ASN A 20 6.60 8.80 -11.81
CA ASN A 20 5.59 7.84 -11.41
C ASN A 20 4.22 8.22 -11.99
N ASN A 21 3.56 7.27 -12.67
CA ASN A 21 2.24 7.47 -13.26
C ASN A 21 1.19 7.94 -12.26
N VAL A 22 1.34 7.63 -10.98
CA VAL A 22 0.41 8.05 -9.92
C VAL A 22 0.34 9.57 -9.75
N LEU A 23 1.33 10.32 -10.20
CA LEU A 23 1.31 11.79 -10.15
C LEU A 23 0.37 12.41 -11.20
N GLY A 24 0.16 11.72 -12.32
CA GLY A 24 -0.66 12.20 -13.42
C GLY A 24 -2.00 11.49 -13.54
N PHE A 25 -1.96 10.18 -13.76
CA PHE A 25 -3.12 9.39 -14.16
C PHE A 25 -4.38 9.56 -13.27
N PRO A 26 -4.35 9.38 -11.93
CA PRO A 26 -5.57 9.49 -11.15
C PRO A 26 -6.15 10.91 -11.15
N PHE A 27 -5.30 11.92 -11.17
CA PHE A 27 -5.69 13.29 -10.96
C PHE A 27 -6.10 14.00 -12.26
N ILE A 28 -5.51 13.62 -13.40
CA ILE A 28 -5.97 14.05 -14.72
C ILE A 28 -7.40 13.53 -14.95
N PHE A 29 -7.65 12.25 -14.68
CA PHE A 29 -8.99 11.70 -14.80
C PHE A 29 -9.96 12.31 -13.80
N ARG A 30 -9.51 12.59 -12.58
CA ARG A 30 -10.34 13.25 -11.56
C ARG A 30 -10.83 14.62 -12.05
N GLY A 31 -9.94 15.46 -12.54
CA GLY A 31 -10.31 16.78 -13.08
C GLY A 31 -11.22 16.70 -14.32
N ALA A 32 -10.90 15.79 -15.24
CA ALA A 32 -11.67 15.57 -16.45
C ALA A 32 -13.10 15.08 -16.14
N LEU A 33 -13.25 14.07 -15.27
CA LEU A 33 -14.54 13.49 -14.90
C LEU A 33 -15.41 14.48 -14.11
N ASP A 34 -14.81 15.23 -13.18
CA ASP A 34 -15.56 16.20 -12.39
C ASP A 34 -16.06 17.39 -13.25
N ALA A 35 -15.29 17.81 -14.24
CA ALA A 35 -15.71 18.78 -15.24
C ALA A 35 -16.63 18.17 -16.33
N ARG A 36 -16.88 16.85 -16.29
CA ARG A 36 -17.60 16.11 -17.34
C ARG A 36 -17.03 16.37 -18.75
N ALA A 37 -15.70 16.40 -18.86
CA ALA A 37 -15.03 16.66 -20.12
C ALA A 37 -15.35 15.56 -21.14
N THR A 38 -15.61 15.95 -22.38
CA THR A 38 -15.91 15.04 -23.49
C THR A 38 -14.66 14.31 -24.00
N CYS A 39 -13.48 14.86 -23.76
CA CYS A 39 -12.19 14.27 -24.05
C CYS A 39 -11.10 14.85 -23.12
N ILE A 40 -9.96 14.18 -23.06
CA ILE A 40 -8.73 14.72 -22.44
C ILE A 40 -7.87 15.22 -23.59
N ASN A 41 -7.73 16.54 -23.70
CA ASN A 41 -6.97 17.19 -24.76
C ASN A 41 -5.56 17.60 -24.28
N THR A 42 -4.74 18.09 -25.23
CA THR A 42 -3.36 18.49 -24.95
C THR A 42 -3.26 19.65 -23.95
N GLN A 43 -4.21 20.58 -23.94
CA GLN A 43 -4.22 21.69 -22.97
C GLN A 43 -4.39 21.18 -21.54
N MET A 44 -5.25 20.20 -21.33
CA MET A 44 -5.44 19.55 -20.01
C MET A 44 -4.18 18.81 -19.56
N LEU A 45 -3.47 18.15 -20.49
CA LEU A 45 -2.21 17.48 -20.18
C LEU A 45 -1.11 18.49 -19.82
N HIS A 46 -1.00 19.58 -20.57
CA HIS A 46 -0.06 20.67 -20.25
C HIS A 46 -0.38 21.31 -18.89
N ALA A 47 -1.65 21.55 -18.59
CA ALA A 47 -2.06 22.07 -17.29
C ALA A 47 -1.63 21.16 -16.14
N ALA A 48 -1.75 19.83 -16.30
CA ALA A 48 -1.27 18.88 -15.32
C ALA A 48 0.25 18.96 -15.12
N VAL A 49 1.03 19.07 -16.22
CA VAL A 49 2.50 19.19 -16.16
C VAL A 49 2.91 20.47 -15.45
N HIS A 50 2.29 21.61 -15.79
CA HIS A 50 2.57 22.88 -15.13
C HIS A 50 2.23 22.84 -13.64
N ALA A 51 1.08 22.29 -13.28
CA ALA A 51 0.66 22.15 -11.89
C ALA A 51 1.65 21.30 -11.06
N LEU A 52 2.22 20.24 -11.63
CA LEU A 52 3.26 19.43 -11.00
C LEU A 52 4.58 20.21 -10.88
N ALA A 53 5.00 20.92 -11.92
CA ALA A 53 6.22 21.71 -11.91
C ALA A 53 6.17 22.84 -10.87
N GLU A 54 5.07 23.56 -10.79
CA GLU A 54 4.84 24.62 -9.80
C GLU A 54 4.84 24.04 -8.37
N LEU A 55 4.13 22.91 -8.16
CA LEU A 55 4.08 22.26 -6.86
C LEU A 55 5.46 21.82 -6.36
N ALA A 56 6.36 21.40 -7.26
CA ALA A 56 7.72 21.02 -6.90
C ALA A 56 8.54 22.17 -6.32
N THR A 57 8.23 23.43 -6.71
CA THR A 57 8.91 24.62 -6.20
C THR A 57 8.37 25.11 -4.85
N GLU A 58 7.23 24.61 -4.42
CA GLU A 58 6.65 24.99 -3.12
C GLU A 58 7.32 24.23 -1.96
N PRO A 59 7.40 24.84 -0.75
CA PRO A 59 7.91 24.16 0.42
C PRO A 59 7.18 22.83 0.68
N VAL A 60 7.94 21.76 0.86
CA VAL A 60 7.36 20.42 1.06
C VAL A 60 6.93 20.26 2.53
N PRO A 61 5.68 19.82 2.81
CA PRO A 61 5.25 19.59 4.17
C PRO A 61 6.10 18.51 4.88
N LYS A 62 6.46 18.75 6.14
CA LYS A 62 7.26 17.81 6.95
C LYS A 62 6.67 16.38 6.97
N GLN A 63 5.34 16.24 6.88
CA GLN A 63 4.69 14.93 6.81
C GLN A 63 5.04 14.16 5.53
N VAL A 64 5.23 14.88 4.41
CA VAL A 64 5.65 14.27 3.14
C VAL A 64 7.12 13.85 3.24
N ALA A 65 8.00 14.72 3.77
CA ALA A 65 9.41 14.39 3.94
C ALA A 65 9.59 13.14 4.82
N ARG A 66 8.90 13.07 5.96
CA ARG A 66 8.92 11.91 6.88
C ARG A 66 8.43 10.60 6.25
N ALA A 67 7.49 10.66 5.28
CA ALA A 67 7.02 9.47 4.57
C ALA A 67 8.10 8.86 3.65
N TYR A 68 9.22 9.55 3.47
CA TYR A 68 10.38 9.11 2.68
C TYR A 68 11.66 9.07 3.53
N ASP A 69 11.53 9.05 4.86
CA ASP A 69 12.64 9.03 5.82
C ASP A 69 13.63 10.21 5.64
N LEU A 70 13.11 11.37 5.22
CA LEU A 70 13.87 12.60 5.02
C LEU A 70 13.45 13.65 6.07
N GLU A 71 14.42 14.45 6.53
CA GLU A 71 14.12 15.55 7.44
C GLU A 71 13.48 16.72 6.71
N GLU A 72 13.99 17.04 5.53
CA GLU A 72 13.54 18.12 4.68
C GLU A 72 13.71 17.77 3.20
N ILE A 73 12.88 18.34 2.34
CA ILE A 73 12.95 18.19 0.90
C ILE A 73 12.89 19.60 0.30
N GLU A 74 13.91 19.98 -0.45
CA GLU A 74 13.98 21.25 -1.14
C GLU A 74 14.03 21.06 -2.66
N PHE A 75 13.47 22.04 -3.39
CA PHE A 75 13.54 22.08 -4.85
C PHE A 75 15.00 22.15 -5.31
N GLY A 76 15.38 21.24 -6.20
CA GLY A 76 16.76 21.18 -6.71
C GLY A 76 17.01 19.94 -7.56
N ARG A 77 18.27 19.64 -7.82
CA ARG A 77 18.68 18.53 -8.72
C ARG A 77 18.08 17.17 -8.37
N GLU A 78 17.80 16.93 -7.10
CA GLU A 78 17.27 15.66 -6.58
C GLU A 78 15.75 15.71 -6.32
N TYR A 79 15.14 16.89 -6.45
CA TYR A 79 13.71 17.07 -6.31
C TYR A 79 13.16 18.08 -7.30
N LEU A 80 12.88 17.62 -8.51
CA LEU A 80 12.20 18.35 -9.59
C LEU A 80 10.76 17.85 -9.79
N ILE A 81 10.44 16.68 -9.24
CA ILE A 81 9.16 16.03 -9.41
C ILE A 81 8.59 15.76 -8.01
N PRO A 82 7.34 16.16 -7.73
CA PRO A 82 6.70 15.88 -6.45
C PRO A 82 6.71 14.40 -6.10
N LYS A 83 6.81 14.10 -4.84
CA LYS A 83 6.78 12.69 -4.37
C LYS A 83 5.38 12.09 -4.51
N PRO A 84 5.25 10.79 -4.85
CA PRO A 84 3.96 10.12 -5.03
C PRO A 84 2.98 10.21 -3.84
N LEU A 85 3.50 10.29 -2.61
CA LEU A 85 2.67 10.43 -1.40
C LEU A 85 2.36 11.90 -1.03
N ASP A 86 2.72 12.87 -1.87
CA ASP A 86 2.36 14.26 -1.63
C ASP A 86 0.87 14.49 -1.89
N HIS A 87 0.13 14.63 -0.81
CA HIS A 87 -1.32 14.83 -0.84
C HIS A 87 -1.78 16.14 -1.50
N ARG A 88 -0.87 17.07 -1.78
CA ARG A 88 -1.19 18.31 -2.48
C ARG A 88 -1.41 18.09 -3.98
N VAL A 89 -0.81 17.02 -4.54
CA VAL A 89 -0.85 16.71 -5.98
C VAL A 89 -2.29 16.64 -6.51
N ILE A 90 -3.18 15.92 -5.81
CA ILE A 90 -4.59 15.79 -6.25
C ILE A 90 -5.27 17.15 -6.40
N ARG A 91 -5.12 18.04 -5.42
CA ARG A 91 -5.75 19.37 -5.47
C ARG A 91 -5.18 20.24 -6.60
N ARG A 92 -3.86 20.21 -6.78
CA ARG A 92 -3.19 21.01 -7.81
C ARG A 92 -3.51 20.50 -9.21
N VAL A 93 -3.27 19.23 -9.47
CA VAL A 93 -3.43 18.64 -10.79
C VAL A 93 -4.89 18.56 -11.21
N ALA A 94 -5.78 18.06 -10.37
CA ALA A 94 -7.20 17.91 -10.75
C ALA A 94 -7.87 19.27 -10.98
N THR A 95 -7.54 20.30 -10.17
CA THR A 95 -8.07 21.65 -10.37
C THR A 95 -7.55 22.28 -11.67
N ALA A 96 -6.25 22.16 -11.96
CA ALA A 96 -5.67 22.69 -13.18
C ALA A 96 -6.25 22.02 -14.43
N VAL A 97 -6.43 20.71 -14.40
CA VAL A 97 -7.06 19.95 -15.49
C VAL A 97 -8.52 20.35 -15.70
N ALA A 98 -9.29 20.53 -14.63
CA ALA A 98 -10.68 20.96 -14.71
C ALA A 98 -10.78 22.40 -15.28
N ALA A 99 -9.90 23.30 -14.89
CA ALA A 99 -9.79 24.65 -15.45
C ALA A 99 -9.52 24.62 -16.95
N ALA A 100 -8.51 23.85 -17.36
CA ALA A 100 -8.15 23.70 -18.78
C ALA A 100 -9.26 23.04 -19.61
N ALA A 101 -10.03 22.12 -19.04
CA ALA A 101 -11.20 21.54 -19.68
C ALA A 101 -12.28 22.60 -19.95
N MET A 102 -12.53 23.49 -19.00
CA MET A 102 -13.49 24.59 -19.18
C MET A 102 -12.99 25.62 -20.18
N GLU A 103 -11.73 26.04 -20.08
CA GLU A 103 -11.11 27.02 -20.99
C GLU A 103 -11.06 26.53 -22.44
N SER A 104 -10.79 25.24 -22.65
CA SER A 104 -10.75 24.63 -23.99
C SER A 104 -12.12 24.23 -24.53
N GLY A 105 -13.21 24.49 -23.79
CA GLY A 105 -14.57 24.25 -24.24
C GLY A 105 -14.98 22.76 -24.28
N VAL A 106 -14.17 21.86 -23.73
CA VAL A 106 -14.51 20.42 -23.68
C VAL A 106 -15.24 20.02 -22.41
N ALA A 107 -15.37 20.91 -21.43
CA ALA A 107 -16.10 20.65 -20.19
C ALA A 107 -17.62 20.62 -20.45
N GLY A 108 -18.28 19.58 -19.99
CA GLY A 108 -19.76 19.47 -20.01
C GLY A 108 -20.41 20.12 -18.78
N ARG A 109 -19.60 20.61 -17.82
CA ARG A 109 -20.06 21.27 -16.59
C ARG A 109 -19.07 22.34 -16.18
N GLY A 110 -19.58 23.53 -15.85
CA GLY A 110 -18.81 24.58 -15.19
C GLY A 110 -18.58 24.23 -13.71
N LEU A 111 -17.39 24.53 -13.22
CA LEU A 111 -17.00 24.36 -11.80
C LEU A 111 -16.54 25.69 -11.25
N ASP A 112 -16.92 25.99 -10.01
CA ASP A 112 -16.23 26.98 -9.19
C ASP A 112 -14.92 26.35 -8.73
N LEU A 113 -13.77 26.80 -9.26
CA LEU A 113 -12.47 26.19 -8.99
C LEU A 113 -12.03 26.33 -7.53
N ALA A 114 -12.41 27.41 -6.86
CA ALA A 114 -12.07 27.60 -5.45
C ALA A 114 -12.82 26.59 -4.58
N GLU A 115 -14.12 26.46 -4.80
CA GLU A 115 -14.96 25.50 -4.12
C GLU A 115 -14.57 24.04 -4.45
N TYR A 116 -14.24 23.78 -5.71
CA TYR A 116 -13.77 22.46 -6.14
C TYR A 116 -12.48 22.06 -5.45
N THR A 117 -11.49 22.97 -5.37
CA THR A 117 -10.22 22.74 -4.67
C THR A 117 -10.45 22.46 -3.18
N ARG A 118 -11.38 23.17 -2.55
CA ARG A 118 -11.78 22.95 -1.14
C ARG A 118 -12.38 21.55 -0.96
N GLN A 119 -13.33 21.16 -1.81
CA GLN A 119 -13.98 19.83 -1.78
C GLN A 119 -12.97 18.68 -1.97
N LEU A 120 -12.00 18.83 -2.88
CA LEU A 120 -10.93 17.85 -3.03
C LEU A 120 -10.10 17.71 -1.75
N GLY A 121 -9.85 18.81 -1.05
CA GLY A 121 -9.15 18.81 0.23
C GLY A 121 -9.94 18.10 1.34
N GLU A 122 -11.24 18.33 1.41
CA GLU A 122 -12.13 17.71 2.39
C GLU A 122 -12.26 16.19 2.17
N ARG A 123 -12.46 15.75 0.94
CA ARG A 123 -12.49 14.31 0.61
C ARG A 123 -11.20 13.59 1.04
N MET A 124 -10.05 14.24 0.94
CA MET A 124 -8.79 13.71 1.47
C MET A 124 -8.76 13.69 3.00
N GLY A 125 -9.40 14.67 3.65
CA GLY A 125 -9.59 14.70 5.09
C GLY A 125 -10.48 13.56 5.58
N GLU A 126 -11.61 13.35 4.93
CA GLU A 126 -12.56 12.26 5.25
C GLU A 126 -11.90 10.86 5.10
N GLN A 127 -11.09 10.64 4.07
CA GLN A 127 -10.34 9.40 3.92
C GLN A 127 -9.33 9.20 5.05
N ARG A 128 -8.65 10.28 5.50
CA ARG A 128 -7.73 10.22 6.65
C ARG A 128 -8.48 9.95 7.95
N ASP A 129 -9.66 10.56 8.12
CA ASP A 129 -10.50 10.33 9.30
C ASP A 129 -11.03 8.91 9.32
N LEU A 130 -11.50 8.40 8.19
CA LEU A 130 -11.91 7.01 8.03
C LEU A 130 -10.77 6.03 8.36
N MET A 131 -9.58 6.28 7.83
CA MET A 131 -8.40 5.46 8.12
C MET A 131 -8.03 5.54 9.60
N ARG A 132 -8.06 6.73 10.21
CA ARG A 132 -7.82 6.92 11.64
C ARG A 132 -8.84 6.17 12.50
N HIS A 133 -10.12 6.23 12.12
CA HIS A 133 -11.17 5.44 12.79
C HIS A 133 -10.95 3.94 12.63
N ALA A 134 -10.57 3.48 11.43
CA ALA A 134 -10.25 2.08 11.16
C ALA A 134 -9.07 1.60 12.03
N VAL A 135 -7.98 2.36 12.07
CA VAL A 135 -6.80 2.07 12.91
C VAL A 135 -7.17 2.07 14.39
N THR A 136 -7.92 3.06 14.86
CA THR A 136 -8.37 3.13 16.26
C THR A 136 -9.21 1.91 16.63
N ARG A 137 -10.13 1.52 15.75
CA ARG A 137 -10.97 0.33 15.94
C ARG A 137 -10.16 -0.97 15.89
N ALA A 138 -9.17 -1.05 15.00
CA ALA A 138 -8.26 -2.20 14.91
C ALA A 138 -7.45 -2.34 16.20
N ARG A 139 -6.88 -1.25 16.71
CA ARG A 139 -6.14 -1.22 17.99
C ARG A 139 -6.98 -1.68 19.17
N SER A 140 -8.25 -1.27 19.24
CA SER A 140 -9.15 -1.67 20.34
C SER A 140 -9.52 -3.16 20.29
N ARG A 141 -9.53 -3.77 19.10
CA ARG A 141 -9.83 -5.19 18.92
C ARG A 141 -8.61 -6.11 19.06
N ASN A 142 -7.44 -5.58 18.76
CA ASN A 142 -6.15 -6.28 18.84
C ASN A 142 -6.20 -7.72 18.28
N GLN A 143 -6.74 -7.87 17.08
CA GLN A 143 -6.99 -9.17 16.44
C GLN A 143 -5.70 -9.85 16.01
N ARG A 144 -5.73 -11.18 15.95
CA ARG A 144 -4.65 -12.02 15.44
C ARG A 144 -4.78 -12.13 13.93
N VAL A 145 -3.74 -11.70 13.21
CA VAL A 145 -3.70 -11.72 11.75
C VAL A 145 -2.57 -12.61 11.29
N ILE A 146 -2.92 -13.65 10.52
CA ILE A 146 -1.96 -14.63 10.03
C ILE A 146 -1.49 -14.27 8.62
N TYR A 147 -0.19 -14.38 8.38
CA TYR A 147 0.47 -14.11 7.12
C TYR A 147 1.16 -15.40 6.62
N PRO A 148 0.56 -16.10 5.63
CA PRO A 148 1.09 -17.38 5.12
C PRO A 148 2.47 -17.26 4.47
N GLU A 149 2.78 -16.08 3.91
CA GLU A 149 4.03 -15.80 3.19
C GLU A 149 5.01 -15.08 4.13
N GLY A 150 5.24 -15.68 5.33
CA GLY A 150 6.01 -15.06 6.42
C GLY A 150 7.49 -14.86 6.13
N GLU A 151 8.06 -15.60 5.17
CA GLU A 151 9.47 -15.48 4.76
C GLU A 151 9.73 -14.35 3.76
N GLU A 152 8.67 -13.70 3.26
CA GLU A 152 8.79 -12.61 2.31
C GLU A 152 9.18 -11.30 3.00
N ALA A 153 10.17 -10.60 2.45
CA ALA A 153 10.68 -9.34 3.01
C ALA A 153 9.58 -8.31 3.26
N ARG A 154 8.65 -8.17 2.32
CA ARG A 154 7.51 -7.25 2.46
C ARG A 154 6.58 -7.63 3.62
N THR A 155 6.37 -8.92 3.82
CA THR A 155 5.53 -9.44 4.91
C THR A 155 6.20 -9.20 6.27
N ILE A 156 7.50 -9.41 6.36
CA ILE A 156 8.30 -9.16 7.57
C ILE A 156 8.22 -7.68 7.97
N ILE A 157 8.47 -6.77 7.01
CA ILE A 157 8.37 -5.32 7.24
C ILE A 157 6.95 -4.94 7.67
N ALA A 158 5.92 -5.46 6.98
CA ALA A 158 4.54 -5.17 7.32
C ALA A 158 4.17 -5.66 8.73
N ALA A 159 4.63 -6.85 9.12
CA ALA A 159 4.41 -7.40 10.46
C ALA A 159 5.06 -6.51 11.55
N GLY A 160 6.29 -6.02 11.31
CA GLY A 160 6.96 -5.06 12.19
C GLY A 160 6.15 -3.78 12.37
N CYS A 161 5.72 -3.15 11.28
CA CYS A 161 4.87 -1.96 11.32
C CYS A 161 3.55 -2.19 12.06
N VAL A 162 2.89 -3.34 11.84
CA VAL A 162 1.64 -3.71 12.52
C VAL A 162 1.82 -3.79 14.04
N VAL A 163 2.95 -4.34 14.51
CA VAL A 163 3.29 -4.39 15.94
C VAL A 163 3.59 -3.01 16.50
N GLU A 164 4.45 -2.24 15.83
CA GLU A 164 4.83 -0.88 16.26
C GLU A 164 3.61 0.03 16.39
N GLU A 165 2.72 -0.03 15.41
CA GLU A 165 1.48 0.74 15.42
C GLU A 165 0.37 0.13 16.29
N ARG A 166 0.57 -1.06 16.84
CA ARG A 166 -0.39 -1.80 17.67
C ARG A 166 -1.74 -2.03 16.97
N ILE A 167 -1.72 -2.25 15.67
CA ILE A 167 -2.94 -2.43 14.86
C ILE A 167 -3.52 -3.83 15.04
N ALA A 168 -2.64 -4.84 15.14
CA ALA A 168 -3.02 -6.24 15.30
C ALA A 168 -1.88 -7.03 15.95
N ARG A 169 -2.11 -8.33 16.19
CA ARG A 169 -1.08 -9.31 16.58
C ARG A 169 -0.75 -10.18 15.36
N PRO A 170 0.37 -9.92 14.67
CA PRO A 170 0.76 -10.69 13.50
C PRO A 170 1.27 -12.07 13.88
N ILE A 171 0.93 -13.05 13.04
CA ILE A 171 1.43 -14.43 13.09
C ILE A 171 2.05 -14.72 11.72
N LEU A 172 3.34 -15.01 11.66
CA LEU A 172 4.04 -15.36 10.42
C LEU A 172 4.16 -16.86 10.27
N LEU A 173 3.88 -17.39 9.08
CA LEU A 173 4.14 -18.78 8.75
C LEU A 173 5.39 -18.91 7.89
N GLY A 174 6.25 -19.85 8.28
CA GLY A 174 7.50 -20.17 7.58
C GLY A 174 8.56 -20.69 8.52
N ASP A 175 9.76 -20.89 8.00
CA ASP A 175 10.92 -21.31 8.80
C ASP A 175 11.33 -20.17 9.74
N PRO A 176 11.33 -20.41 11.08
CA PRO A 176 11.65 -19.38 12.06
C PRO A 176 13.07 -18.80 11.91
N ASP A 177 14.03 -19.60 11.49
CA ASP A 177 15.41 -19.15 11.37
C ASP A 177 15.56 -18.25 10.13
N VAL A 178 14.95 -18.63 9.01
CA VAL A 178 14.89 -17.80 7.79
C VAL A 178 14.19 -16.47 8.04
N ILE A 179 13.06 -16.50 8.77
CA ILE A 179 12.31 -15.28 9.09
C ILE A 179 13.13 -14.34 9.98
N ARG A 180 13.81 -14.87 11.01
CA ARG A 180 14.62 -14.06 11.93
C ARG A 180 15.84 -13.47 11.25
N GLU A 181 16.57 -14.27 10.44
CA GLU A 181 17.72 -13.80 9.69
C GLU A 181 17.34 -12.64 8.76
N LYS A 182 16.29 -12.81 7.97
CA LYS A 182 15.77 -11.72 7.11
C LYS A 182 15.31 -10.50 7.87
N ALA A 183 14.70 -10.68 9.03
CA ALA A 183 14.27 -9.55 9.86
C ALA A 183 15.46 -8.73 10.38
N GLU A 184 16.57 -9.40 10.74
CA GLU A 184 17.83 -8.74 11.12
C GLU A 184 18.43 -7.98 9.94
N GLU A 185 18.50 -8.59 8.74
CA GLU A 185 18.97 -7.92 7.53
C GLU A 185 18.15 -6.68 7.17
N LEU A 186 16.84 -6.73 7.40
CA LEU A 186 15.91 -5.64 7.13
C LEU A 186 15.82 -4.59 8.25
N GLY A 187 16.53 -4.80 9.37
CA GLY A 187 16.44 -3.94 10.53
C GLY A 187 15.05 -3.91 11.18
N THR A 188 14.25 -4.95 10.98
CA THR A 188 12.86 -5.03 11.44
C THR A 188 12.76 -5.82 12.74
N SER A 189 12.15 -5.23 13.78
CA SER A 189 11.93 -5.92 15.05
C SER A 189 10.70 -6.82 14.98
N LEU A 190 10.88 -8.11 15.21
CA LEU A 190 9.79 -9.08 15.34
C LEU A 190 9.44 -9.41 16.81
N ARG A 191 9.75 -8.51 17.75
CA ARG A 191 9.30 -8.67 19.14
C ARG A 191 7.77 -8.75 19.17
N SER A 192 7.24 -9.75 19.84
CA SER A 192 5.79 -10.00 19.93
C SER A 192 5.14 -10.48 18.62
N VAL A 193 5.91 -10.90 17.63
CA VAL A 193 5.41 -11.61 16.46
C VAL A 193 5.52 -13.10 16.73
N GLU A 194 4.42 -13.82 16.58
CA GLU A 194 4.40 -15.27 16.63
C GLU A 194 4.85 -15.84 15.28
N ILE A 195 5.69 -16.89 15.31
CA ILE A 195 6.13 -17.58 14.10
C ILE A 195 5.72 -19.06 14.22
N ILE A 196 5.03 -19.56 13.22
CA ILE A 196 4.59 -20.96 13.13
C ILE A 196 5.31 -21.61 11.95
N ASP A 197 6.04 -22.68 12.22
CA ASP A 197 6.66 -23.51 11.20
C ASP A 197 5.67 -24.61 10.73
N PRO A 198 5.22 -24.57 9.47
CA PRO A 198 4.35 -25.61 8.93
C PRO A 198 4.99 -27.00 8.91
N ASN A 199 6.33 -27.08 8.89
CA ASN A 199 7.07 -28.35 8.88
C ASN A 199 7.31 -28.90 10.29
N ASN A 200 7.25 -28.04 11.32
CA ASN A 200 7.44 -28.42 12.71
C ASN A 200 6.23 -28.00 13.54
N ASN A 201 5.05 -28.49 13.17
CA ASN A 201 3.79 -28.15 13.79
C ASN A 201 3.46 -29.16 14.93
N PRO A 202 3.51 -28.77 16.21
CA PRO A 202 3.26 -29.67 17.33
C PRO A 202 1.82 -30.19 17.35
N ASP A 203 0.86 -29.44 16.82
CA ASP A 203 -0.56 -29.78 16.79
C ASP A 203 -1.01 -30.44 15.47
N LEU A 204 -0.04 -30.90 14.66
CA LEU A 204 -0.30 -31.42 13.31
C LEU A 204 -1.45 -32.46 13.27
N GLU A 205 -1.51 -33.40 14.19
CA GLU A 205 -2.53 -34.46 14.17
C GLU A 205 -3.92 -33.92 14.48
N ALA A 206 -4.05 -32.93 15.33
CA ALA A 206 -5.31 -32.24 15.57
C ALA A 206 -5.76 -31.47 14.31
N HIS A 207 -4.83 -30.78 13.67
CA HIS A 207 -5.08 -30.07 12.41
C HIS A 207 -5.45 -31.03 11.26
N VAL A 208 -4.81 -32.20 11.18
CA VAL A 208 -5.16 -33.25 10.22
C VAL A 208 -6.58 -33.73 10.42
N SER A 209 -6.98 -33.98 11.68
CA SER A 209 -8.33 -34.44 12.01
C SER A 209 -9.38 -33.41 11.59
N GLU A 210 -9.20 -32.15 11.95
CA GLU A 210 -10.10 -31.05 11.56
C GLU A 210 -10.17 -30.91 10.04
N LEU A 211 -9.03 -30.96 9.33
CA LEU A 211 -9.02 -30.84 7.87
C LEU A 211 -9.77 -31.99 7.18
N CYS A 212 -9.64 -33.25 7.73
CA CYS A 212 -10.37 -34.37 7.22
C CYS A 212 -11.89 -34.23 7.47
N GLU A 213 -12.31 -33.69 8.60
CA GLU A 213 -13.73 -33.43 8.87
C GLU A 213 -14.27 -32.35 7.90
N VAL A 214 -13.57 -31.24 7.74
CA VAL A 214 -13.96 -30.15 6.81
C VAL A 214 -14.07 -30.65 5.38
N ARG A 215 -13.21 -31.59 4.99
CA ARG A 215 -13.13 -32.14 3.63
C ARG A 215 -13.73 -33.54 3.51
N ALA A 216 -14.54 -33.98 4.44
CA ALA A 216 -15.16 -35.31 4.44
C ALA A 216 -15.89 -35.60 3.10
N HIS A 217 -16.54 -34.61 2.51
CA HIS A 217 -17.21 -34.71 1.21
C HIS A 217 -16.28 -34.96 0.01
N ARG A 218 -14.94 -34.84 0.20
CA ARG A 218 -13.91 -35.09 -0.80
C ARG A 218 -13.05 -36.28 -0.53
N GLU A 219 -13.42 -37.10 0.47
CA GLU A 219 -12.72 -38.32 0.87
C GLU A 219 -11.21 -38.11 1.10
N LEU A 220 -10.84 -36.97 1.71
CA LEU A 220 -9.44 -36.63 1.94
C LEU A 220 -8.81 -37.61 2.95
N SER A 221 -7.77 -38.32 2.52
CA SER A 221 -7.01 -39.19 3.39
C SER A 221 -6.17 -38.41 4.41
N ARG A 222 -5.87 -39.01 5.57
CA ARG A 222 -5.00 -38.36 6.58
C ARG A 222 -3.62 -37.99 6.03
N ASP A 223 -3.05 -38.84 5.18
CA ASP A 223 -1.75 -38.55 4.55
C ASP A 223 -1.85 -37.40 3.56
N GLY A 224 -2.94 -37.33 2.80
CA GLY A 224 -3.25 -36.18 1.95
C GLY A 224 -3.42 -34.89 2.77
N ALA A 225 -4.11 -34.96 3.91
CA ALA A 225 -4.27 -33.84 4.82
C ALA A 225 -2.92 -33.38 5.40
N ARG A 226 -2.03 -34.29 5.80
CA ARG A 226 -0.67 -33.96 6.24
C ARG A 226 0.13 -33.25 5.14
N ALA A 227 0.00 -33.70 3.89
CA ALA A 227 0.68 -33.07 2.76
C ALA A 227 0.16 -31.63 2.51
N TYR A 228 -1.16 -31.42 2.58
CA TYR A 228 -1.75 -30.09 2.44
C TYR A 228 -1.30 -29.13 3.55
N LEU A 229 -1.20 -29.59 4.81
CA LEU A 229 -0.85 -28.75 5.96
C LEU A 229 0.63 -28.32 6.01
N LYS A 230 1.48 -28.87 5.14
CA LYS A 230 2.82 -28.33 4.91
C LYS A 230 2.80 -27.04 4.09
N ASP A 231 1.75 -26.79 3.33
CA ASP A 231 1.55 -25.54 2.62
C ASP A 231 0.97 -24.50 3.58
N SER A 232 1.69 -23.40 3.77
CA SER A 232 1.35 -22.32 4.69
C SER A 232 -0.04 -21.70 4.42
N MET A 233 -0.52 -21.69 3.17
CA MET A 233 -1.85 -21.18 2.82
C MET A 233 -2.96 -22.10 3.37
N TRP A 234 -2.78 -23.41 3.26
CA TRP A 234 -3.73 -24.39 3.79
C TRP A 234 -3.76 -24.34 5.31
N LEU A 235 -2.59 -24.36 5.94
CA LEU A 235 -2.49 -24.28 7.39
C LEU A 235 -3.09 -22.98 7.93
N SER A 236 -2.77 -21.83 7.32
CA SER A 236 -3.35 -20.53 7.72
C SER A 236 -4.86 -20.50 7.63
N SER A 237 -5.42 -21.03 6.54
CA SER A 237 -6.87 -21.08 6.35
C SER A 237 -7.55 -21.94 7.42
N LEU A 238 -6.93 -23.07 7.79
CA LEU A 238 -7.41 -23.94 8.83
C LEU A 238 -7.32 -23.29 10.21
N LEU A 239 -6.21 -22.62 10.53
CA LEU A 239 -6.00 -21.92 11.79
C LEU A 239 -7.02 -20.79 12.00
N VAL A 240 -7.39 -20.06 10.94
CA VAL A 240 -8.47 -19.07 11.00
C VAL A 240 -9.80 -19.75 11.27
N ARG A 241 -10.10 -20.87 10.60
CA ARG A 241 -11.33 -21.64 10.82
C ARG A 241 -11.44 -22.16 12.25
N MET A 242 -10.36 -22.66 12.81
CA MET A 242 -10.29 -23.16 14.18
C MET A 242 -10.31 -22.05 15.25
N GLY A 243 -10.31 -20.77 14.83
CA GLY A 243 -10.30 -19.62 15.74
C GLY A 243 -8.95 -19.35 16.40
N TYR A 244 -7.87 -19.96 15.90
CA TYR A 244 -6.51 -19.66 16.36
C TYR A 244 -6.08 -18.26 15.89
N ALA A 245 -6.48 -17.85 14.71
CA ALA A 245 -6.35 -16.49 14.19
C ALA A 245 -7.72 -15.93 13.79
N ASP A 246 -7.84 -14.62 13.79
CA ASP A 246 -9.11 -13.94 13.51
C ASP A 246 -9.26 -13.61 12.01
N SER A 247 -8.13 -13.51 11.30
CA SER A 247 -8.10 -13.24 9.86
C SER A 247 -6.76 -13.67 9.24
N MET A 248 -6.74 -13.72 7.90
CA MET A 248 -5.55 -14.01 7.09
C MET A 248 -5.36 -12.91 6.04
N VAL A 249 -4.10 -12.49 5.83
CA VAL A 249 -3.70 -11.60 4.73
C VAL A 249 -2.64 -12.31 3.90
N ALA A 250 -2.91 -12.50 2.62
CA ALA A 250 -2.06 -13.24 1.69
C ALA A 250 -2.04 -12.57 0.31
N GLY A 251 -1.13 -13.00 -0.57
CA GLY A 251 -1.08 -12.58 -1.98
C GLY A 251 0.14 -11.73 -2.33
N VAL A 252 1.21 -11.82 -1.55
CA VAL A 252 2.47 -11.13 -1.85
C VAL A 252 3.17 -11.79 -3.05
N THR A 253 3.21 -13.13 -3.08
CA THR A 253 3.84 -13.92 -4.14
C THR A 253 2.84 -14.78 -4.91
N ARG A 254 1.75 -15.21 -4.26
CA ARG A 254 0.74 -16.08 -4.87
C ARG A 254 -0.44 -15.25 -5.37
N ARG A 255 -0.78 -15.42 -6.65
CA ARG A 255 -2.00 -14.84 -7.22
C ARG A 255 -3.23 -15.60 -6.71
N ALA A 256 -4.27 -14.87 -6.32
CA ALA A 256 -5.59 -15.47 -6.13
C ALA A 256 -6.05 -16.13 -7.44
N ARG A 257 -6.44 -17.39 -7.38
CA ARG A 257 -7.02 -18.13 -8.51
C ARG A 257 -8.53 -18.13 -8.39
#